data_36a240611c2d9f6b7f0d8bba5fc3bdb4
#
_entry.id   36a240611c2d9f6b7f0d8bba5fc3bdb4
#
_cell.length_a   1.000
_cell.length_b   1.000
_cell.length_c   1.000
_cell.angle_alpha   90.00
_cell.angle_beta   90.00
_cell.angle_gamma   90.00
#
_symmetry.space_group_name_H-M   'P 1'
#
loop_
_entity.id
_entity.type
_entity.pdbx_description
1 polymer ?
#
loop_
_entity_poly.entity_id
_entity_poly.type
_entity_poly.pdbx_seq_one_letter_code
_entity_poly.pdbx_strand_id
1 'polypeptide(L)'
;MSLFVPYTPKAMECVSATLKISKFSIYLFLSCVIISCTKEDNTEKNPETTPGTMIVAINGLLHVDGNKIVNKDSEPVSLAGNSFFWSNDNWGGERYYTPEVVAWLKEDWNTTIVRAAMGVEDPGGYLDNKPVNKDRVITIVDAAIDVGIYVIIDWHSHHAEDHINEAVNFFQEMATLYGEYDNVIYELYNEPLDISWSNTIKPYALAVISAIRDIDPDNLIVVGTPEWSQRVDQAAADPITGYSNIAYTLHFYTIYHQQWLRDRASAALESGIALFVTEWGSIGYSLVDPEANEWMTWCFTNKISHCNWAVNDKEEEWSILVPGTSTTGGWSEEDLTDAGKLAKNIIVNWPEPTP
;
A
#
# COMPACT_ATOMS: atom_id res chain seq x y z
N MET A 1 -31.69 40.19 31.34
CA MET A 1 -30.86 41.27 31.93
C MET A 1 -29.53 40.59 32.28
N SER A 2 -28.56 40.59 31.36
CA SER A 2 -27.19 40.18 31.62
C SER A 2 -26.29 40.82 30.57
N LEU A 3 -25.25 41.48 31.06
CA LEU A 3 -24.42 42.46 30.35
C LEU A 3 -23.39 41.80 29.45
N PHE A 4 -23.34 42.26 28.22
CA PHE A 4 -22.21 42.05 27.30
C PHE A 4 -21.06 42.99 27.65
N VAL A 5 -19.84 42.46 27.72
CA VAL A 5 -18.60 43.25 27.74
C VAL A 5 -17.79 42.88 26.49
N PRO A 6 -17.42 43.85 25.63
CA PRO A 6 -16.63 43.59 24.47
C PRO A 6 -15.12 43.58 24.77
N TYR A 7 -14.40 42.59 24.22
CA TYR A 7 -12.95 42.48 24.28
C TYR A 7 -12.31 43.18 23.07
N THR A 8 -11.45 44.16 23.33
CA THR A 8 -10.65 44.84 22.31
C THR A 8 -9.23 44.28 22.29
N PRO A 9 -8.63 43.97 21.08
CA PRO A 9 -7.24 43.55 21.01
C PRO A 9 -6.30 44.75 21.00
N LYS A 10 -5.23 44.66 21.82
CA LYS A 10 -4.10 45.57 21.82
C LYS A 10 -3.17 45.34 20.66
N ALA A 11 -2.84 46.39 19.93
CA ALA A 11 -1.80 46.44 18.91
C ALA A 11 -0.41 46.25 19.52
N MET A 12 0.42 45.47 18.84
CA MET A 12 1.83 45.26 19.17
C MET A 12 2.68 46.14 18.27
N GLU A 13 3.43 47.06 18.85
CA GLU A 13 4.33 47.97 18.15
C GLU A 13 5.58 47.26 17.65
N CYS A 14 5.92 47.58 16.39
CA CYS A 14 7.13 47.13 15.69
C CYS A 14 8.29 48.08 16.05
N VAL A 15 9.33 47.57 16.70
CA VAL A 15 10.57 48.33 16.92
C VAL A 15 11.58 47.98 15.84
N SER A 16 11.87 48.96 15.00
CA SER A 16 12.92 48.93 13.96
C SER A 16 14.27 49.30 14.56
N ALA A 17 15.25 48.41 14.48
CA ALA A 17 16.62 48.70 14.81
C ALA A 17 17.47 48.82 13.53
N THR A 18 17.94 50.04 13.28
CA THR A 18 18.86 50.40 12.19
C THR A 18 20.29 50.11 12.59
N LEU A 19 21.00 49.26 11.88
CA LEU A 19 22.44 49.04 12.08
C LEU A 19 23.25 49.86 11.09
N LYS A 20 24.11 50.76 11.59
CA LYS A 20 25.04 51.60 10.83
C LYS A 20 26.29 50.79 10.44
N ILE A 21 26.61 50.82 9.15
CA ILE A 21 27.86 50.32 8.58
C ILE A 21 28.96 51.39 8.75
N SER A 22 30.07 51.02 9.34
CA SER A 22 31.33 51.81 9.34
C SER A 22 32.42 51.08 8.55
N LYS A 23 33.01 51.84 7.59
CA LYS A 23 34.13 51.44 6.74
C LYS A 23 35.45 51.73 7.47
N PHE A 24 36.46 50.97 7.07
CA PHE A 24 37.94 51.15 7.13
C PHE A 24 38.62 49.91 7.70
N SER A 25 39.67 49.33 7.22
CA SER A 25 40.78 49.71 6.32
C SER A 25 41.56 48.44 5.95
N ILE A 26 42.21 48.50 4.82
CA ILE A 26 43.16 47.54 4.26
C ILE A 26 44.51 47.60 5.03
N TYR A 27 45.15 46.44 5.36
CA TYR A 27 46.59 46.23 5.35
C TYR A 27 46.96 44.74 5.25
N LEU A 28 47.66 44.42 4.39
CA LEU A 28 48.76 43.76 3.70
C LEU A 28 49.69 42.88 4.60
N PHE A 29 50.00 41.67 4.09
CA PHE A 29 51.16 40.77 4.31
C PHE A 29 51.39 40.10 5.66
N LEU A 30 51.41 38.77 5.71
CA LEU A 30 52.69 38.02 5.76
C LEU A 30 52.43 36.50 5.65
N SER A 31 53.14 35.86 4.72
CA SER A 31 53.18 34.43 4.55
C SER A 31 53.89 33.76 5.75
N CYS A 32 53.21 32.85 6.42
CA CYS A 32 53.86 31.86 7.27
C CYS A 32 53.42 30.46 6.80
N VAL A 33 54.31 29.74 6.13
CA VAL A 33 54.20 28.32 5.88
C VAL A 33 54.38 27.61 7.22
N ILE A 34 53.31 27.06 7.74
CA ILE A 34 53.34 26.10 8.86
C ILE A 34 53.09 24.73 8.26
N ILE A 35 54.15 23.90 8.20
CA ILE A 35 54.05 22.46 7.97
C ILE A 35 53.37 21.87 9.22
N SER A 36 52.10 21.57 9.13
CA SER A 36 51.39 20.80 10.14
C SER A 36 51.38 19.33 9.73
N CYS A 37 52.09 18.50 10.49
CA CYS A 37 51.94 17.06 10.41
C CYS A 37 50.49 16.72 10.79
N THR A 38 49.70 16.31 9.81
CA THR A 38 48.43 15.69 10.07
C THR A 38 48.69 14.27 10.57
N LYS A 39 48.37 14.02 11.85
CA LYS A 39 48.06 12.67 12.31
C LYS A 39 46.88 12.18 11.47
N GLU A 40 47.08 11.07 10.79
CA GLU A 40 45.97 10.28 10.24
C GLU A 40 45.16 9.74 11.45
N ASP A 41 44.02 10.35 11.72
CA ASP A 41 42.97 9.78 12.53
C ASP A 41 42.33 8.70 11.66
N ASN A 42 42.74 7.46 11.86
CA ASN A 42 42.03 6.28 11.40
C ASN A 42 40.75 6.14 12.24
N THR A 43 39.78 7.01 12.03
CA THR A 43 38.39 6.67 12.27
C THR A 43 38.00 5.73 11.15
N GLU A 44 37.89 4.44 11.48
CA GLU A 44 37.15 3.49 10.66
C GLU A 44 35.80 4.14 10.33
N LYS A 45 35.61 4.53 9.06
CA LYS A 45 34.30 4.84 8.53
C LYS A 45 33.52 3.54 8.67
N ASN A 46 32.58 3.57 9.60
CA ASN A 46 31.47 2.61 9.61
C ASN A 46 30.95 2.55 8.16
N PRO A 47 30.80 1.36 7.54
CA PRO A 47 30.26 1.29 6.19
C PRO A 47 28.95 2.07 6.20
N GLU A 48 28.89 3.14 5.41
CA GLU A 48 27.62 3.80 5.09
C GLU A 48 26.71 2.67 4.60
N THR A 49 25.70 2.34 5.39
CA THR A 49 24.58 1.52 4.91
C THR A 49 24.04 2.28 3.71
N THR A 50 24.32 1.77 2.53
CA THR A 50 23.69 2.26 1.31
C THR A 50 22.18 2.24 1.60
N PRO A 51 21.44 3.36 1.49
CA PRO A 51 20.00 3.33 1.68
C PRO A 51 19.46 2.23 0.77
N GLY A 52 18.69 1.28 1.31
CA GLY A 52 18.14 0.17 0.54
C GLY A 52 17.47 0.74 -0.70
N THR A 53 17.83 0.25 -1.87
CA THR A 53 17.30 0.78 -3.13
C THR A 53 15.78 0.68 -3.08
N MET A 54 15.09 1.80 -3.26
CA MET A 54 13.62 1.85 -3.21
C MET A 54 13.05 0.99 -4.32
N ILE A 55 12.17 0.04 -4.00
CA ILE A 55 11.62 -0.91 -4.96
C ILE A 55 10.94 -0.23 -6.15
N VAL A 56 10.27 0.90 -5.91
CA VAL A 56 9.65 1.70 -6.97
C VAL A 56 10.70 2.35 -7.88
N ALA A 57 11.86 2.77 -7.36
CA ALA A 57 12.94 3.31 -8.19
C ALA A 57 13.52 2.24 -9.14
N ILE A 58 13.52 0.96 -8.73
CA ILE A 58 13.94 -0.17 -9.56
C ILE A 58 12.89 -0.45 -10.63
N ASN A 59 11.66 -0.71 -10.24
CA ASN A 59 10.61 -1.18 -11.12
C ASN A 59 9.92 -0.07 -11.93
N GLY A 60 9.84 1.17 -11.38
CA GLY A 60 9.05 2.25 -11.97
C GLY A 60 7.56 1.95 -11.97
N LEU A 61 6.86 2.55 -12.92
CA LEU A 61 5.44 2.30 -13.15
C LEU A 61 5.19 0.83 -13.53
N LEU A 62 4.24 0.19 -12.85
CA LEU A 62 3.81 -1.16 -13.18
C LEU A 62 2.77 -1.14 -14.30
N HIS A 63 2.87 -2.08 -15.22
CA HIS A 63 1.89 -2.21 -16.30
C HIS A 63 1.59 -3.68 -16.63
N VAL A 64 0.47 -3.90 -17.32
CA VAL A 64 0.04 -5.24 -17.73
C VAL A 64 0.57 -5.55 -19.14
N ASP A 65 1.29 -6.66 -19.25
CA ASP A 65 1.69 -7.25 -20.54
C ASP A 65 1.20 -8.72 -20.61
N GLY A 66 0.18 -8.95 -21.41
CA GLY A 66 -0.51 -10.24 -21.46
C GLY A 66 -1.10 -10.63 -20.11
N ASN A 67 -0.64 -11.75 -19.55
CA ASN A 67 -1.08 -12.25 -18.25
C ASN A 67 -0.11 -11.91 -17.09
N LYS A 68 0.78 -10.93 -17.29
CA LYS A 68 1.79 -10.53 -16.31
C LYS A 68 1.63 -9.06 -15.95
N ILE A 69 1.96 -8.74 -14.70
CA ILE A 69 2.28 -7.38 -14.27
C ILE A 69 3.80 -7.26 -14.42
N VAL A 70 4.25 -6.25 -15.13
CA VAL A 70 5.65 -6.04 -15.46
C VAL A 70 6.12 -4.65 -15.05
N ASN A 71 7.43 -4.48 -14.91
CA ASN A 71 8.07 -3.21 -14.59
C ASN A 71 8.32 -2.36 -15.86
N LYS A 72 8.95 -1.19 -15.68
CA LYS A 72 9.34 -0.27 -16.75
C LYS A 72 10.22 -0.91 -17.86
N ASP A 73 10.90 -2.00 -17.53
CA ASP A 73 11.80 -2.72 -18.45
C ASP A 73 11.11 -3.95 -19.07
N SER A 74 9.79 -4.09 -18.89
CA SER A 74 8.94 -5.21 -19.34
C SER A 74 9.30 -6.56 -18.69
N GLU A 75 9.89 -6.55 -17.50
CA GLU A 75 10.19 -7.75 -16.74
C GLU A 75 9.08 -8.07 -15.74
N PRO A 76 8.65 -9.33 -15.60
CA PRO A 76 7.60 -9.70 -14.65
C PRO A 76 7.96 -9.38 -13.21
N VAL A 77 7.08 -8.68 -12.50
CA VAL A 77 7.22 -8.28 -11.10
C VAL A 77 6.39 -9.17 -10.19
N SER A 78 6.93 -9.48 -9.01
CA SER A 78 6.22 -10.18 -7.95
C SER A 78 6.53 -9.49 -6.62
N LEU A 79 5.58 -8.73 -6.11
CA LEU A 79 5.67 -7.98 -4.86
C LEU A 79 5.07 -8.79 -3.71
N ALA A 80 5.59 -8.58 -2.49
CA ALA A 80 5.05 -9.20 -1.29
C ALA A 80 4.88 -8.15 -0.18
N GLY A 81 3.77 -8.23 0.53
CA GLY A 81 3.51 -7.33 1.64
C GLY A 81 2.24 -7.62 2.41
N ASN A 82 1.73 -6.59 3.07
CA ASN A 82 0.64 -6.70 4.02
C ASN A 82 -0.53 -5.80 3.63
N SER A 83 -1.76 -6.29 3.85
CA SER A 83 -2.95 -5.46 3.93
C SER A 83 -3.11 -4.91 5.33
N PHE A 84 -3.46 -3.64 5.44
CA PHE A 84 -4.05 -3.13 6.67
C PHE A 84 -5.45 -3.72 6.83
N PHE A 85 -5.91 -3.85 8.09
CA PHE A 85 -7.29 -4.23 8.38
C PHE A 85 -8.24 -3.09 8.02
N TRP A 86 -9.55 -3.35 7.96
CA TRP A 86 -10.60 -2.34 7.73
C TRP A 86 -10.31 -1.02 8.45
N SER A 87 -10.44 0.09 7.75
CA SER A 87 -10.18 1.42 8.31
C SER A 87 -11.30 1.94 9.22
N ASN A 88 -12.40 1.22 9.39
CA ASN A 88 -13.61 1.64 10.10
C ASN A 88 -13.32 2.11 11.52
N ASP A 89 -14.00 3.21 11.93
CA ASP A 89 -13.92 3.73 13.29
C ASP A 89 -14.34 2.68 14.33
N ASN A 90 -13.52 2.50 15.37
CA ASN A 90 -13.74 1.58 16.49
C ASN A 90 -13.72 0.07 16.13
N TRP A 91 -13.17 -0.30 14.99
CA TRP A 91 -12.96 -1.72 14.64
C TRP A 91 -11.62 -2.26 15.14
N GLY A 92 -10.72 -1.37 15.57
CA GLY A 92 -9.40 -1.71 16.14
C GLY A 92 -8.25 -1.70 15.13
N GLY A 93 -8.51 -1.98 13.85
CA GLY A 93 -7.51 -1.93 12.78
C GLY A 93 -7.07 -0.52 12.42
N GLU A 94 -7.97 0.45 12.56
CA GLU A 94 -7.72 1.87 12.25
C GLU A 94 -6.55 2.48 13.02
N ARG A 95 -6.20 1.90 14.18
CA ARG A 95 -5.08 2.36 15.01
C ARG A 95 -3.72 2.13 14.37
N TYR A 96 -3.62 1.21 13.42
CA TYR A 96 -2.40 0.85 12.72
C TYR A 96 -2.15 1.68 11.46
N TYR A 97 -3.11 2.54 11.05
CA TYR A 97 -2.95 3.43 9.90
C TYR A 97 -2.01 4.59 10.24
N THR A 98 -0.73 4.28 10.44
CA THR A 98 0.33 5.22 10.81
C THR A 98 1.55 5.09 9.91
N PRO A 99 2.30 6.18 9.66
CA PRO A 99 3.52 6.12 8.86
C PRO A 99 4.58 5.20 9.46
N GLU A 100 4.64 5.12 10.78
CA GLU A 100 5.59 4.30 11.52
C GLU A 100 5.39 2.80 11.24
N VAL A 101 4.14 2.35 11.10
CA VAL A 101 3.85 0.95 10.74
C VAL A 101 4.33 0.63 9.33
N VAL A 102 4.10 1.52 8.36
CA VAL A 102 4.58 1.34 6.99
C VAL A 102 6.11 1.27 6.95
N ALA A 103 6.79 2.19 7.65
CA ALA A 103 8.24 2.21 7.75
C ALA A 103 8.78 0.92 8.42
N TRP A 104 8.14 0.47 9.50
CA TRP A 104 8.51 -0.78 10.18
C TRP A 104 8.35 -2.02 9.27
N LEU A 105 7.23 -2.15 8.57
CA LEU A 105 7.01 -3.24 7.62
C LEU A 105 8.08 -3.23 6.52
N LYS A 106 8.44 -2.07 6.00
CA LYS A 106 9.52 -1.95 5.01
C LYS A 106 10.88 -2.37 5.58
N GLU A 107 11.22 -1.90 6.78
CA GLU A 107 12.55 -2.10 7.38
C GLU A 107 12.73 -3.54 7.91
N ASP A 108 11.74 -4.08 8.63
CA ASP A 108 11.85 -5.35 9.37
C ASP A 108 11.30 -6.56 8.59
N TRP A 109 10.31 -6.33 7.69
CA TRP A 109 9.68 -7.41 6.91
C TRP A 109 10.10 -7.44 5.44
N ASN A 110 10.94 -6.51 4.98
CA ASN A 110 11.26 -6.33 3.55
C ASN A 110 10.01 -6.13 2.67
N THR A 111 8.94 -5.59 3.24
CA THR A 111 7.68 -5.37 2.52
C THR A 111 7.91 -4.45 1.31
N THR A 112 7.45 -4.88 0.15
CA THR A 112 7.56 -4.13 -1.11
C THR A 112 6.26 -3.48 -1.54
N ILE A 113 5.15 -3.82 -0.89
CA ILE A 113 3.82 -3.29 -1.13
C ILE A 113 2.98 -3.33 0.13
N VAL A 114 2.13 -2.33 0.33
CA VAL A 114 1.07 -2.35 1.35
C VAL A 114 -0.30 -2.10 0.71
N ARG A 115 -1.36 -2.56 1.36
CA ARG A 115 -2.74 -2.34 0.93
C ARG A 115 -3.50 -1.56 1.98
N ALA A 116 -4.03 -0.40 1.62
CA ALA A 116 -4.85 0.45 2.47
C ALA A 116 -6.34 0.10 2.28
N ALA A 117 -6.85 -0.81 3.10
CA ALA A 117 -8.21 -1.34 3.03
C ALA A 117 -9.22 -0.36 3.63
N MET A 118 -9.72 0.59 2.82
CA MET A 118 -10.70 1.58 3.26
C MET A 118 -12.10 0.99 3.32
N GLY A 119 -12.58 0.65 4.53
CA GLY A 119 -13.95 0.17 4.71
C GLY A 119 -15.00 1.21 4.30
N VAL A 120 -16.00 0.78 3.56
CA VAL A 120 -16.93 1.68 2.88
C VAL A 120 -18.29 1.77 3.57
N GLU A 121 -19.13 0.74 3.42
CA GLU A 121 -20.54 0.76 3.83
C GLU A 121 -20.78 0.34 5.28
N ASP A 122 -19.89 -0.44 5.87
CA ASP A 122 -20.05 -0.90 7.23
C ASP A 122 -19.90 0.22 8.27
N PRO A 123 -20.49 0.06 9.48
CA PRO A 123 -20.47 1.11 10.51
C PRO A 123 -19.07 1.65 10.79
N GLY A 124 -18.94 2.98 10.79
CA GLY A 124 -17.67 3.68 10.99
C GLY A 124 -16.79 3.78 9.74
N GLY A 125 -17.25 3.25 8.60
CA GLY A 125 -16.56 3.30 7.33
C GLY A 125 -16.64 4.66 6.62
N TYR A 126 -16.20 4.66 5.35
CA TYR A 126 -16.10 5.89 4.55
C TYR A 126 -17.45 6.61 4.40
N LEU A 127 -18.57 5.89 4.22
CA LEU A 127 -19.89 6.52 4.05
C LEU A 127 -20.37 7.23 5.31
N ASP A 128 -20.01 6.74 6.49
CA ASP A 128 -20.32 7.37 7.78
C ASP A 128 -19.39 8.53 8.10
N ASN A 129 -18.10 8.41 7.77
CA ASN A 129 -17.06 9.36 8.13
C ASN A 129 -16.01 9.52 7.02
N LYS A 130 -16.43 10.13 5.90
CA LYS A 130 -15.60 10.30 4.70
C LYS A 130 -14.24 10.93 4.97
N PRO A 131 -14.12 12.06 5.71
CA PRO A 131 -12.82 12.70 5.90
C PRO A 131 -11.83 11.80 6.64
N VAL A 132 -12.26 11.18 7.74
CA VAL A 132 -11.36 10.39 8.60
C VAL A 132 -10.88 9.12 7.89
N ASN A 133 -11.77 8.37 7.22
CA ASN A 133 -11.36 7.17 6.51
C ASN A 133 -10.46 7.50 5.31
N LYS A 134 -10.74 8.58 4.59
CA LYS A 134 -9.89 9.08 3.53
C LYS A 134 -8.51 9.50 4.04
N ASP A 135 -8.43 10.25 5.15
CA ASP A 135 -7.17 10.69 5.74
C ASP A 135 -6.30 9.51 6.19
N ARG A 136 -6.91 8.40 6.64
CA ARG A 136 -6.20 7.14 6.92
C ARG A 136 -5.54 6.57 5.67
N VAL A 137 -6.28 6.49 4.56
CA VAL A 137 -5.72 6.04 3.27
C VAL A 137 -4.57 6.95 2.84
N ILE A 138 -4.77 8.26 2.85
CA ILE A 138 -3.75 9.26 2.51
C ILE A 138 -2.50 9.05 3.37
N THR A 139 -2.64 8.81 4.69
CA THR A 139 -1.52 8.54 5.59
C THR A 139 -0.69 7.34 5.14
N ILE A 140 -1.34 6.24 4.72
CA ILE A 140 -0.62 5.05 4.25
C ILE A 140 0.02 5.29 2.88
N VAL A 141 -0.67 5.99 1.98
CA VAL A 141 -0.14 6.30 0.64
C VAL A 141 1.10 7.18 0.74
N ASP A 142 1.02 8.29 1.51
CA ASP A 142 2.15 9.19 1.72
C ASP A 142 3.35 8.46 2.33
N ALA A 143 3.10 7.63 3.36
CA ALA A 143 4.16 6.84 4.00
C ALA A 143 4.80 5.82 3.05
N ALA A 144 4.02 5.16 2.18
CA ALA A 144 4.54 4.22 1.20
C ALA A 144 5.40 4.92 0.13
N ILE A 145 4.98 6.12 -0.31
CA ILE A 145 5.77 6.96 -1.21
C ILE A 145 7.09 7.35 -0.55
N ASP A 146 7.06 7.82 0.70
CA ASP A 146 8.24 8.26 1.44
C ASP A 146 9.28 7.15 1.62
N VAL A 147 8.84 5.89 1.86
CA VAL A 147 9.76 4.75 1.99
C VAL A 147 10.03 4.00 0.67
N GLY A 148 9.41 4.44 -0.43
CA GLY A 148 9.65 3.94 -1.79
C GLY A 148 9.13 2.53 -2.07
N ILE A 149 7.97 2.17 -1.51
CA ILE A 149 7.25 0.93 -1.80
C ILE A 149 5.95 1.22 -2.55
N TYR A 150 5.32 0.16 -3.12
CA TYR A 150 4.01 0.28 -3.75
C TYR A 150 2.90 0.32 -2.71
N VAL A 151 1.76 0.89 -3.10
CA VAL A 151 0.56 0.96 -2.27
C VAL A 151 -0.70 0.73 -3.09
N ILE A 152 -1.58 -0.16 -2.58
CA ILE A 152 -2.91 -0.35 -3.12
C ILE A 152 -3.88 0.54 -2.34
N ILE A 153 -4.60 1.40 -3.06
CA ILE A 153 -5.75 2.15 -2.56
C ILE A 153 -6.98 1.29 -2.82
N ASP A 154 -7.52 0.68 -1.77
CA ASP A 154 -8.60 -0.28 -1.88
C ASP A 154 -9.94 0.29 -1.39
N TRP A 155 -10.94 0.25 -2.29
CA TRP A 155 -12.35 0.44 -1.97
C TRP A 155 -12.88 -0.86 -1.35
N HIS A 156 -12.66 -0.99 -0.03
CA HIS A 156 -12.90 -2.20 0.73
C HIS A 156 -14.40 -2.38 1.04
N SER A 157 -15.09 -2.98 0.11
CA SER A 157 -16.55 -3.10 0.08
C SER A 157 -16.98 -4.50 -0.37
N HIS A 158 -18.17 -4.91 0.06
CA HIS A 158 -18.88 -6.09 -0.48
C HIS A 158 -20.06 -5.69 -1.37
N HIS A 159 -20.40 -4.40 -1.45
CA HIS A 159 -21.54 -3.84 -2.18
C HIS A 159 -21.18 -2.54 -2.93
N ALA A 160 -19.98 -2.51 -3.55
CA ALA A 160 -19.51 -1.31 -4.21
C ALA A 160 -20.43 -0.83 -5.35
N GLU A 161 -21.15 -1.73 -6.01
CA GLU A 161 -22.12 -1.43 -7.06
C GLU A 161 -23.27 -0.54 -6.58
N ASP A 162 -23.59 -0.54 -5.29
CA ASP A 162 -24.61 0.31 -4.69
C ASP A 162 -24.11 1.74 -4.45
N HIS A 163 -22.79 1.98 -4.55
CA HIS A 163 -22.10 3.23 -4.19
C HIS A 163 -21.24 3.78 -5.32
N ILE A 164 -21.65 3.62 -6.58
CA ILE A 164 -20.87 4.00 -7.78
C ILE A 164 -20.43 5.46 -7.75
N ASN A 165 -21.32 6.38 -7.38
CA ASN A 165 -21.02 7.82 -7.37
C ASN A 165 -19.97 8.17 -6.30
N GLU A 166 -20.05 7.54 -5.15
CA GLU A 166 -19.09 7.71 -4.06
C GLU A 166 -17.72 7.17 -4.45
N ALA A 167 -17.67 5.99 -5.07
CA ALA A 167 -16.44 5.38 -5.56
C ALA A 167 -15.80 6.26 -6.65
N VAL A 168 -16.56 6.72 -7.63
CA VAL A 168 -16.09 7.64 -8.69
C VAL A 168 -15.47 8.89 -8.07
N ASN A 169 -16.18 9.56 -7.15
CA ASN A 169 -15.68 10.77 -6.51
C ASN A 169 -14.38 10.51 -5.71
N PHE A 170 -14.33 9.41 -4.96
CA PHE A 170 -13.16 9.03 -4.18
C PHE A 170 -11.94 8.77 -5.09
N PHE A 171 -12.11 7.94 -6.12
CA PHE A 171 -10.99 7.60 -7.00
C PHE A 171 -10.56 8.77 -7.89
N GLN A 172 -11.45 9.69 -8.27
CA GLN A 172 -11.05 10.93 -8.94
C GLN A 172 -10.18 11.81 -8.02
N GLU A 173 -10.52 11.88 -6.73
CA GLU A 173 -9.69 12.60 -5.76
C GLU A 173 -8.33 11.92 -5.57
N MET A 174 -8.29 10.60 -5.42
CA MET A 174 -7.04 9.85 -5.29
C MET A 174 -6.16 9.96 -6.54
N ALA A 175 -6.75 9.85 -7.74
CA ALA A 175 -6.03 10.03 -9.00
C ALA A 175 -5.48 11.47 -9.16
N THR A 176 -6.24 12.48 -8.69
CA THR A 176 -5.76 13.87 -8.70
C THR A 176 -4.57 14.09 -7.75
N LEU A 177 -4.57 13.44 -6.59
CA LEU A 177 -3.49 13.55 -5.61
C LEU A 177 -2.25 12.74 -6.01
N TYR A 178 -2.46 11.57 -6.58
CA TYR A 178 -1.41 10.56 -6.67
C TYR A 178 -1.16 9.98 -8.07
N GLY A 179 -1.87 10.41 -9.09
CA GLY A 179 -1.76 9.84 -10.45
C GLY A 179 -0.37 10.02 -11.10
N GLU A 180 0.47 10.91 -10.58
CA GLU A 180 1.85 11.08 -11.06
C GLU A 180 2.88 10.21 -10.30
N TYR A 181 2.43 9.38 -9.33
CA TYR A 181 3.32 8.53 -8.54
C TYR A 181 3.26 7.08 -9.00
N ASP A 182 4.37 6.54 -9.45
CA ASP A 182 4.52 5.14 -9.86
C ASP A 182 4.19 4.12 -8.73
N ASN A 183 4.12 4.59 -7.48
CA ASN A 183 3.83 3.80 -6.29
C ASN A 183 2.40 3.27 -6.24
N VAL A 184 1.44 3.94 -6.90
CA VAL A 184 0.02 3.81 -6.61
C VAL A 184 -0.66 2.80 -7.53
N ILE A 185 -1.47 1.95 -6.91
CA ILE A 185 -2.34 0.96 -7.55
C ILE A 185 -3.76 1.20 -7.02
N TYR A 186 -4.76 1.18 -7.89
CA TYR A 186 -6.16 1.34 -7.51
C TYR A 186 -6.88 0.00 -7.50
N GLU A 187 -7.44 -0.41 -6.37
CA GLU A 187 -8.31 -1.58 -6.27
C GLU A 187 -9.76 -1.11 -6.11
N LEU A 188 -10.55 -1.34 -7.15
CA LEU A 188 -11.87 -0.72 -7.27
C LEU A 188 -12.96 -1.40 -6.45
N TYR A 189 -12.78 -2.65 -6.09
CA TYR A 189 -13.77 -3.45 -5.38
C TYR A 189 -13.06 -4.62 -4.70
N ASN A 190 -13.10 -4.66 -3.37
CA ASN A 190 -12.47 -5.71 -2.57
C ASN A 190 -13.03 -7.11 -2.88
N GLU A 191 -14.28 -7.35 -2.47
CA GLU A 191 -14.90 -8.67 -2.52
C GLU A 191 -16.35 -8.61 -2.94
N PRO A 192 -16.65 -8.53 -4.25
CA PRO A 192 -18.01 -8.67 -4.73
C PRO A 192 -18.62 -10.00 -4.28
N LEU A 193 -19.86 -9.99 -3.83
CA LEU A 193 -20.58 -11.19 -3.47
C LEU A 193 -20.90 -12.06 -4.71
N ASP A 194 -21.80 -13.03 -4.58
CA ASP A 194 -22.28 -13.84 -5.72
C ASP A 194 -23.21 -13.04 -6.63
N ILE A 195 -22.63 -12.07 -7.35
CA ILE A 195 -23.29 -11.17 -8.31
C ILE A 195 -22.66 -11.27 -9.69
N SER A 196 -23.42 -10.87 -10.71
CA SER A 196 -22.98 -11.02 -12.10
C SER A 196 -21.77 -10.16 -12.44
N TRP A 197 -20.68 -10.79 -12.92
CA TRP A 197 -19.54 -10.09 -13.49
C TRP A 197 -19.97 -9.15 -14.62
N SER A 198 -20.55 -9.69 -15.69
CA SER A 198 -20.82 -8.91 -16.92
C SER A 198 -21.93 -7.88 -16.77
N ASN A 199 -22.92 -8.11 -15.87
CA ASN A 199 -24.09 -7.24 -15.75
C ASN A 199 -24.02 -6.26 -14.57
N THR A 200 -23.11 -6.48 -13.61
CA THR A 200 -23.04 -5.67 -12.37
C THR A 200 -21.64 -5.18 -12.11
N ILE A 201 -20.67 -6.07 -11.88
CA ILE A 201 -19.32 -5.68 -11.47
C ILE A 201 -18.59 -4.95 -12.59
N LYS A 202 -18.56 -5.51 -13.81
CA LYS A 202 -17.89 -4.89 -14.95
C LYS A 202 -18.47 -3.51 -15.31
N PRO A 203 -19.80 -3.26 -15.37
CA PRO A 203 -20.34 -1.92 -15.53
C PRO A 203 -19.94 -0.93 -14.43
N TYR A 204 -19.94 -1.35 -13.14
CA TYR A 204 -19.40 -0.56 -12.04
C TYR A 204 -17.93 -0.19 -12.28
N ALA A 205 -17.10 -1.22 -12.54
CA ALA A 205 -15.67 -1.01 -12.77
C ALA A 205 -15.41 -0.07 -13.94
N LEU A 206 -16.12 -0.20 -15.06
CA LEU A 206 -15.97 0.68 -16.21
C LEU A 206 -16.28 2.15 -15.88
N ALA A 207 -17.28 2.42 -15.04
CA ALA A 207 -17.59 3.78 -14.61
C ALA A 207 -16.44 4.39 -13.78
N VAL A 208 -15.88 3.63 -12.84
CA VAL A 208 -14.77 4.09 -12.00
C VAL A 208 -13.46 4.19 -12.80
N ILE A 209 -13.16 3.21 -13.66
CA ILE A 209 -11.98 3.24 -14.54
C ILE A 209 -12.01 4.46 -15.45
N SER A 210 -13.15 4.77 -16.07
CA SER A 210 -13.28 5.97 -16.91
C SER A 210 -12.92 7.23 -16.14
N ALA A 211 -13.41 7.35 -14.91
CA ALA A 211 -13.17 8.51 -14.06
C ALA A 211 -11.70 8.65 -13.62
N ILE A 212 -11.03 7.52 -13.33
CA ILE A 212 -9.59 7.51 -13.05
C ILE A 212 -8.81 7.89 -14.30
N ARG A 213 -9.09 7.27 -15.45
CA ARG A 213 -8.32 7.44 -16.70
C ARG A 213 -8.45 8.84 -17.32
N ASP A 214 -9.48 9.60 -16.96
CA ASP A 214 -9.58 11.03 -17.31
C ASP A 214 -8.51 11.90 -16.61
N ILE A 215 -7.88 11.38 -15.52
CA ILE A 215 -6.91 12.09 -14.69
C ILE A 215 -5.55 11.38 -14.74
N ASP A 216 -5.55 10.07 -14.49
CA ASP A 216 -4.40 9.19 -14.44
C ASP A 216 -4.51 8.12 -15.53
N PRO A 217 -3.79 8.27 -16.65
CA PRO A 217 -3.90 7.35 -17.78
C PRO A 217 -3.20 6.00 -17.55
N ASP A 218 -2.27 5.91 -16.61
CA ASP A 218 -1.22 4.89 -16.66
C ASP A 218 -1.17 3.94 -15.45
N ASN A 219 -1.47 4.38 -14.22
CA ASN A 219 -1.32 3.53 -13.04
C ASN A 219 -2.17 2.26 -13.11
N LEU A 220 -1.65 1.19 -12.50
CA LEU A 220 -2.31 -0.12 -12.48
C LEU A 220 -3.66 -0.06 -11.75
N ILE A 221 -4.68 -0.62 -12.36
CA ILE A 221 -6.00 -0.80 -11.75
C ILE A 221 -6.26 -2.29 -11.56
N VAL A 222 -6.73 -2.67 -10.38
CA VAL A 222 -7.13 -4.03 -10.02
C VAL A 222 -8.64 -4.06 -9.75
N VAL A 223 -9.33 -5.07 -10.28
CA VAL A 223 -10.79 -5.16 -10.21
C VAL A 223 -11.21 -6.46 -9.53
N GLY A 224 -12.00 -6.34 -8.45
CA GLY A 224 -12.57 -7.47 -7.73
C GLY A 224 -13.43 -8.36 -8.62
N THR A 225 -13.42 -9.67 -8.35
CA THR A 225 -14.18 -10.67 -9.11
C THR A 225 -15.29 -11.29 -8.26
N PRO A 226 -16.33 -11.92 -8.84
CA PRO A 226 -17.46 -12.47 -8.06
C PRO A 226 -17.04 -13.52 -7.01
N GLU A 227 -17.94 -13.82 -6.07
CA GLU A 227 -17.77 -14.81 -5.01
C GLU A 227 -16.50 -14.52 -4.17
N TRP A 228 -16.43 -13.32 -3.57
CA TRP A 228 -15.30 -12.88 -2.73
C TRP A 228 -13.94 -12.95 -3.47
N SER A 229 -13.91 -12.39 -4.67
CA SER A 229 -12.72 -12.33 -5.53
C SER A 229 -12.12 -13.69 -5.87
N GLN A 230 -12.97 -14.73 -6.05
CA GLN A 230 -12.57 -16.08 -6.42
C GLN A 230 -12.91 -16.46 -7.88
N ARG A 231 -13.85 -15.73 -8.54
CA ARG A 231 -14.33 -16.06 -9.88
C ARG A 231 -13.60 -15.32 -10.99
N VAL A 232 -12.28 -15.39 -10.93
CA VAL A 232 -11.40 -14.85 -12.00
C VAL A 232 -11.69 -15.46 -13.36
N ASP A 233 -12.28 -16.67 -13.41
CA ASP A 233 -12.74 -17.33 -14.63
C ASP A 233 -13.86 -16.55 -15.34
N GLN A 234 -14.76 -15.88 -14.59
CA GLN A 234 -15.80 -15.03 -15.19
C GLN A 234 -15.22 -13.77 -15.80
N ALA A 235 -14.26 -13.15 -15.13
CA ALA A 235 -13.51 -12.01 -15.70
C ALA A 235 -12.69 -12.42 -16.94
N ALA A 236 -12.07 -13.59 -16.91
CA ALA A 236 -11.32 -14.12 -18.06
C ALA A 236 -12.21 -14.39 -19.27
N ALA A 237 -13.46 -14.85 -19.05
CA ALA A 237 -14.43 -15.11 -20.12
C ALA A 237 -14.98 -13.83 -20.79
N ASP A 238 -15.01 -12.70 -20.05
CA ASP A 238 -15.51 -11.41 -20.53
C ASP A 238 -14.65 -10.26 -19.95
N PRO A 239 -13.37 -10.15 -20.34
CA PRO A 239 -12.46 -9.17 -19.74
C PRO A 239 -12.85 -7.72 -20.06
N ILE A 240 -12.38 -6.79 -19.24
CA ILE A 240 -12.50 -5.36 -19.51
C ILE A 240 -11.61 -5.04 -20.70
N THR A 241 -12.16 -4.35 -21.68
CA THR A 241 -11.49 -3.94 -22.92
C THR A 241 -11.64 -2.43 -23.13
N GLY A 242 -10.74 -1.83 -23.90
CA GLY A 242 -10.75 -0.38 -24.19
C GLY A 242 -9.94 0.45 -23.21
N TYR A 243 -9.41 -0.16 -22.15
CA TYR A 243 -8.49 0.44 -21.20
C TYR A 243 -7.25 -0.45 -21.05
N SER A 244 -6.10 0.17 -20.79
CA SER A 244 -4.83 -0.50 -20.47
C SER A 244 -4.62 -0.64 -18.96
N ASN A 245 -3.66 -1.47 -18.58
CA ASN A 245 -3.21 -1.65 -17.21
C ASN A 245 -4.32 -2.05 -16.23
N ILE A 246 -5.09 -3.08 -16.64
CA ILE A 246 -6.14 -3.68 -15.82
C ILE A 246 -5.71 -5.10 -15.43
N ALA A 247 -5.68 -5.38 -14.13
CA ALA A 247 -5.53 -6.69 -13.54
C ALA A 247 -6.79 -7.07 -12.74
N TYR A 248 -6.89 -8.34 -12.32
CA TYR A 248 -8.05 -8.85 -11.61
C TYR A 248 -7.65 -9.44 -10.27
N THR A 249 -8.46 -9.15 -9.26
CA THR A 249 -8.27 -9.60 -7.89
C THR A 249 -8.55 -11.10 -7.76
N LEU A 250 -7.63 -11.80 -7.10
CA LEU A 250 -7.82 -13.16 -6.59
C LEU A 250 -7.60 -13.14 -5.08
N HIS A 251 -8.58 -13.60 -4.31
CA HIS A 251 -8.44 -13.82 -2.86
C HIS A 251 -8.44 -15.29 -2.51
N PHE A 252 -7.65 -15.67 -1.51
CA PHE A 252 -7.68 -17.01 -0.96
C PHE A 252 -7.35 -17.05 0.54
N TYR A 253 -7.96 -18.02 1.21
CA TYR A 253 -7.64 -18.39 2.58
C TYR A 253 -7.33 -19.88 2.63
N THR A 254 -6.18 -20.26 3.16
CA THR A 254 -5.58 -21.59 2.99
C THR A 254 -6.45 -22.72 3.53
N ILE A 255 -7.25 -22.46 4.57
CA ILE A 255 -8.17 -23.45 5.14
C ILE A 255 -9.38 -23.77 4.22
N TYR A 256 -9.72 -22.89 3.27
CA TYR A 256 -10.89 -23.03 2.39
C TYR A 256 -10.51 -23.25 0.93
N HIS A 257 -9.41 -22.63 0.49
CA HIS A 257 -9.05 -22.50 -0.92
C HIS A 257 -7.77 -23.27 -1.22
N GLN A 258 -7.93 -24.34 -1.97
CA GLN A 258 -6.89 -25.30 -2.26
C GLN A 258 -6.65 -25.42 -3.79
N GLN A 259 -6.20 -26.58 -4.26
CA GLN A 259 -5.86 -26.83 -5.67
C GLN A 259 -6.95 -26.40 -6.65
N TRP A 260 -8.22 -26.59 -6.31
CA TRP A 260 -9.34 -26.20 -7.18
C TRP A 260 -9.36 -24.70 -7.54
N LEU A 261 -8.96 -23.81 -6.61
CA LEU A 261 -8.90 -22.39 -6.91
C LEU A 261 -7.61 -22.02 -7.65
N ARG A 262 -6.48 -22.69 -7.36
CA ARG A 262 -5.25 -22.55 -8.17
C ARG A 262 -5.46 -23.00 -9.61
N ASP A 263 -6.21 -24.09 -9.85
CA ASP A 263 -6.56 -24.54 -11.19
C ASP A 263 -7.40 -23.49 -11.94
N ARG A 264 -8.39 -22.91 -11.26
CA ARG A 264 -9.20 -21.80 -11.81
C ARG A 264 -8.36 -20.59 -12.16
N ALA A 265 -7.48 -20.17 -11.25
CA ALA A 265 -6.58 -19.03 -11.45
C ALA A 265 -5.57 -19.29 -12.59
N SER A 266 -5.05 -20.50 -12.68
CA SER A 266 -4.15 -20.91 -13.78
C SER A 266 -4.85 -20.84 -15.13
N ALA A 267 -6.08 -21.33 -15.23
CA ALA A 267 -6.87 -21.23 -16.46
C ALA A 267 -7.18 -19.76 -16.84
N ALA A 268 -7.41 -18.89 -15.86
CA ALA A 268 -7.59 -17.47 -16.12
C ALA A 268 -6.31 -16.80 -16.65
N LEU A 269 -5.15 -17.11 -16.07
CA LEU A 269 -3.85 -16.67 -16.61
C LEU A 269 -3.60 -17.18 -18.05
N GLU A 270 -3.91 -18.44 -18.32
CA GLU A 270 -3.81 -19.02 -19.66
C GLU A 270 -4.76 -18.33 -20.68
N SER A 271 -5.87 -17.78 -20.21
CA SER A 271 -6.80 -16.98 -21.02
C SER A 271 -6.29 -15.56 -21.33
N GLY A 272 -5.17 -15.15 -20.73
CA GLY A 272 -4.47 -13.91 -21.05
C GLY A 272 -4.81 -12.72 -20.17
N ILE A 273 -5.47 -12.91 -19.01
CA ILE A 273 -5.67 -11.84 -18.02
C ILE A 273 -4.59 -11.87 -16.94
N ALA A 274 -4.19 -10.68 -16.44
CA ALA A 274 -3.27 -10.55 -15.32
C ALA A 274 -4.03 -10.63 -13.98
N LEU A 275 -3.46 -11.32 -13.00
CA LEU A 275 -4.02 -11.48 -11.66
C LEU A 275 -3.15 -10.79 -10.62
N PHE A 276 -3.79 -10.34 -9.53
CA PHE A 276 -3.16 -9.85 -8.33
C PHE A 276 -3.84 -10.49 -7.11
N VAL A 277 -3.06 -11.05 -6.19
CA VAL A 277 -3.57 -11.54 -4.91
C VAL A 277 -3.52 -10.37 -3.92
N THR A 278 -4.53 -9.51 -3.96
CA THR A 278 -4.59 -8.33 -3.09
C THR A 278 -4.89 -8.67 -1.64
N GLU A 279 -5.39 -9.90 -1.40
CA GLU A 279 -5.65 -10.41 -0.07
C GLU A 279 -5.47 -11.93 0.00
N TRP A 280 -4.76 -12.40 1.03
CA TRP A 280 -4.71 -13.82 1.37
C TRP A 280 -4.50 -14.00 2.87
N GLY A 281 -5.01 -15.10 3.43
CA GLY A 281 -4.85 -15.42 4.84
C GLY A 281 -4.53 -16.90 5.11
N SER A 282 -3.76 -17.11 6.17
CA SER A 282 -3.51 -18.42 6.79
C SER A 282 -3.59 -18.26 8.29
N ILE A 283 -4.15 -19.25 8.97
CA ILE A 283 -4.22 -19.26 10.44
C ILE A 283 -2.89 -19.72 11.08
N GLY A 284 -1.89 -20.02 10.26
CA GLY A 284 -0.51 -20.23 10.71
C GLY A 284 -0.33 -21.38 11.69
N TYR A 285 -0.86 -22.58 11.40
CA TYR A 285 -0.55 -23.74 12.25
C TYR A 285 0.96 -23.98 12.31
N SER A 286 1.59 -23.45 13.37
CA SER A 286 3.00 -23.68 13.72
C SER A 286 4.04 -23.42 12.62
N LEU A 287 4.05 -22.24 11.98
CA LEU A 287 5.04 -21.85 10.93
C LEU A 287 5.07 -22.76 9.69
N VAL A 288 4.25 -23.79 9.63
CA VAL A 288 4.18 -24.74 8.51
C VAL A 288 2.72 -24.97 8.13
N ASP A 289 2.20 -24.10 7.27
CA ASP A 289 0.96 -24.37 6.56
C ASP A 289 1.30 -24.93 5.18
N PRO A 290 1.10 -26.24 4.92
CA PRO A 290 1.41 -26.83 3.62
C PRO A 290 0.65 -26.16 2.47
N GLU A 291 -0.59 -25.75 2.73
CA GLU A 291 -1.41 -25.10 1.70
C GLU A 291 -0.92 -23.68 1.41
N ALA A 292 -0.44 -22.94 2.42
CA ALA A 292 0.22 -21.65 2.19
C ALA A 292 1.48 -21.82 1.33
N ASN A 293 2.27 -22.87 1.55
CA ASN A 293 3.45 -23.17 0.75
C ASN A 293 3.10 -23.47 -0.71
N GLU A 294 2.02 -24.21 -0.96
CA GLU A 294 1.54 -24.49 -2.32
C GLU A 294 1.05 -23.19 -3.02
N TRP A 295 0.32 -22.33 -2.31
CA TRP A 295 -0.10 -21.04 -2.83
C TRP A 295 1.10 -20.11 -3.11
N MET A 296 2.05 -20.02 -2.21
CA MET A 296 3.23 -19.17 -2.39
C MET A 296 4.13 -19.70 -3.53
N THR A 297 4.26 -21.02 -3.66
CA THR A 297 4.94 -21.64 -4.82
C THR A 297 4.24 -21.29 -6.14
N TRP A 298 2.91 -21.32 -6.15
CA TRP A 298 2.11 -20.93 -7.31
C TRP A 298 2.28 -19.44 -7.65
N CYS A 299 2.18 -18.56 -6.64
CA CYS A 299 2.40 -17.11 -6.80
C CYS A 299 3.81 -16.83 -7.34
N PHE A 300 4.83 -17.44 -6.76
CA PHE A 300 6.22 -17.27 -7.17
C PHE A 300 6.45 -17.72 -8.62
N THR A 301 5.95 -18.92 -8.97
CA THR A 301 6.10 -19.51 -10.32
C THR A 301 5.43 -18.65 -11.38
N ASN A 302 4.26 -18.09 -11.06
CA ASN A 302 3.48 -17.26 -11.99
C ASN A 302 3.82 -15.77 -11.92
N LYS A 303 4.74 -15.36 -11.01
CA LYS A 303 5.09 -13.96 -10.78
C LYS A 303 3.88 -13.11 -10.34
N ILE A 304 3.09 -13.65 -9.42
CA ILE A 304 1.92 -12.97 -8.86
C ILE A 304 2.34 -12.21 -7.59
N SER A 305 2.01 -10.93 -7.54
CA SER A 305 2.15 -10.09 -6.35
C SER A 305 1.06 -10.40 -5.33
N HIS A 306 1.37 -10.23 -4.03
CA HIS A 306 0.43 -10.58 -2.97
C HIS A 306 0.51 -9.70 -1.73
N CYS A 307 -0.63 -9.52 -1.03
CA CYS A 307 -0.73 -8.88 0.29
C CYS A 307 -1.38 -9.83 1.29
N ASN A 308 -0.74 -10.03 2.45
CA ASN A 308 -1.30 -10.83 3.55
C ASN A 308 -2.37 -10.04 4.31
N TRP A 309 -3.47 -10.68 4.66
CA TRP A 309 -4.50 -10.18 5.55
C TRP A 309 -4.21 -10.61 6.99
N ALA A 310 -4.11 -9.75 8.03
CA ALA A 310 -4.02 -8.31 7.95
C ALA A 310 -3.27 -7.73 9.17
N VAL A 311 -2.78 -6.50 9.03
CA VAL A 311 -2.15 -5.74 10.11
C VAL A 311 -3.22 -5.30 11.11
N ASN A 312 -3.38 -6.04 12.17
CA ASN A 312 -4.22 -5.72 13.33
C ASN A 312 -3.89 -6.66 14.50
N ASP A 313 -4.41 -6.34 15.70
CA ASP A 313 -4.23 -7.12 16.93
C ASP A 313 -5.55 -7.62 17.53
N LYS A 314 -6.56 -7.81 16.70
CA LYS A 314 -7.86 -8.33 17.14
C LYS A 314 -7.76 -9.82 17.49
N GLU A 315 -8.63 -10.28 18.37
CA GLU A 315 -8.77 -11.73 18.64
C GLU A 315 -9.53 -12.40 17.48
N GLU A 316 -8.84 -12.55 16.35
CA GLU A 316 -9.33 -13.27 15.17
C GLU A 316 -8.21 -14.08 14.51
N GLU A 317 -8.59 -15.03 13.66
CA GLU A 317 -7.70 -16.06 13.15
C GLU A 317 -6.60 -15.54 12.24
N TRP A 318 -6.79 -14.41 11.57
CA TRP A 318 -5.86 -13.85 10.57
C TRP A 318 -5.14 -12.59 11.03
N SER A 319 -5.37 -12.14 12.25
CA SER A 319 -4.59 -11.05 12.83
C SER A 319 -3.11 -11.42 12.89
N ILE A 320 -2.24 -10.55 12.41
CA ILE A 320 -0.80 -10.82 12.46
C ILE A 320 -0.18 -10.48 13.82
N LEU A 321 -0.85 -9.69 14.65
CA LEU A 321 -0.37 -9.23 15.95
C LEU A 321 -1.22 -9.79 17.09
N VAL A 322 -0.57 -10.02 18.23
CA VAL A 322 -1.26 -10.38 19.46
C VAL A 322 -1.94 -9.16 20.08
N PRO A 323 -3.07 -9.32 20.80
CA PRO A 323 -3.79 -8.19 21.39
C PRO A 323 -2.91 -7.31 22.30
N GLY A 324 -2.97 -5.99 22.09
CA GLY A 324 -2.23 -5.00 22.86
C GLY A 324 -0.85 -4.65 22.32
N THR A 325 -0.49 -5.16 21.16
CA THR A 325 0.77 -4.84 20.47
C THR A 325 0.84 -3.37 20.06
N SER A 326 2.06 -2.82 20.01
CA SER A 326 2.33 -1.44 19.59
C SER A 326 1.72 -1.10 18.24
N THR A 327 1.11 0.08 18.13
CA THR A 327 0.50 0.62 16.90
C THR A 327 1.48 1.43 16.04
N THR A 328 2.78 1.39 16.37
CA THR A 328 3.84 2.14 15.66
C THR A 328 5.01 1.26 15.23
N GLY A 329 4.80 -0.07 15.11
CA GLY A 329 5.89 -1.01 14.81
C GLY A 329 6.71 -1.40 16.03
N GLY A 330 7.95 -1.86 15.83
CA GLY A 330 8.83 -2.33 16.89
C GLY A 330 8.49 -3.74 17.38
N TRP A 331 7.77 -4.52 16.58
CA TRP A 331 7.25 -5.84 16.96
C TRP A 331 8.34 -6.89 17.04
N SER A 332 8.42 -7.56 18.18
CA SER A 332 9.23 -8.76 18.39
C SER A 332 8.46 -10.01 17.93
N GLU A 333 9.14 -11.17 17.93
CA GLU A 333 8.49 -12.46 17.65
C GLU A 333 7.34 -12.80 18.64
N GLU A 334 7.40 -12.25 19.86
CA GLU A 334 6.37 -12.47 20.89
C GLU A 334 5.12 -11.63 20.65
N ASP A 335 5.24 -10.55 19.87
CA ASP A 335 4.13 -9.70 19.46
C ASP A 335 3.36 -10.24 18.26
N LEU A 336 3.89 -11.29 17.60
CA LEU A 336 3.29 -11.90 16.42
C LEU A 336 2.47 -13.13 16.80
N THR A 337 1.29 -13.24 16.18
CA THR A 337 0.51 -14.50 16.16
C THR A 337 1.23 -15.56 15.30
N ASP A 338 0.76 -16.80 15.30
CA ASP A 338 1.27 -17.81 14.37
C ASP A 338 1.04 -17.42 12.91
N ALA A 339 -0.12 -16.79 12.61
CA ALA A 339 -0.39 -16.21 11.28
C ALA A 339 0.62 -15.11 10.94
N GLY A 340 0.92 -14.22 11.89
CA GLY A 340 1.91 -13.15 11.71
C GLY A 340 3.32 -13.66 11.49
N LYS A 341 3.75 -14.67 12.23
CA LYS A 341 5.08 -15.31 12.04
C LYS A 341 5.21 -15.96 10.66
N LEU A 342 4.16 -16.65 10.21
CA LEU A 342 4.13 -17.25 8.89
C LEU A 342 4.18 -16.17 7.80
N ALA A 343 3.34 -15.14 7.90
CA ALA A 343 3.31 -14.03 6.96
C ALA A 343 4.67 -13.31 6.89
N LYS A 344 5.28 -12.99 8.03
CA LYS A 344 6.62 -12.40 8.11
C LYS A 344 7.65 -13.26 7.41
N ASN A 345 7.68 -14.57 7.72
CA ASN A 345 8.63 -15.49 7.11
C ASN A 345 8.48 -15.54 5.57
N ILE A 346 7.26 -15.51 5.05
CA ILE A 346 7.00 -15.48 3.61
C ILE A 346 7.51 -14.18 3.01
N ILE A 347 7.13 -13.03 3.57
CA ILE A 347 7.44 -11.71 3.01
C ILE A 347 8.93 -11.42 3.06
N VAL A 348 9.60 -11.66 4.19
CA VAL A 348 11.06 -11.44 4.36
C VAL A 348 11.88 -12.24 3.35
N ASN A 349 11.44 -13.47 3.03
CA ASN A 349 12.13 -14.35 2.11
C ASN A 349 11.61 -14.28 0.67
N TRP A 350 10.68 -13.34 0.36
CA TRP A 350 10.21 -13.16 -0.99
C TRP A 350 11.32 -12.58 -1.86
N PRO A 351 11.53 -13.10 -3.07
CA PRO A 351 12.65 -12.68 -3.88
C PRO A 351 12.51 -11.20 -4.27
N GLU A 352 13.49 -10.41 -3.86
CA GLU A 352 13.64 -9.05 -4.36
C GLU A 352 14.00 -9.07 -5.85
N PRO A 353 13.52 -8.09 -6.64
CA PRO A 353 14.02 -7.94 -8.01
C PRO A 353 15.53 -7.69 -7.94
N THR A 354 16.29 -8.44 -8.72
CA THR A 354 17.72 -8.21 -8.89
C THR A 354 17.91 -6.88 -9.62
N PRO A 355 18.74 -5.94 -9.12
CA PRO A 355 19.02 -4.68 -9.78
C PRO A 355 19.59 -4.86 -11.17
#